data_0f558b6d9b38fddde4f872bb05d8e6d3
#
_entry.id   0f558b6d9b38fddde4f872bb05d8e6d3
#
_cell.length_a   1.000
_cell.length_b   1.000
_cell.length_c   1.000
_cell.angle_alpha   90.00
_cell.angle_beta   90.00
_cell.angle_gamma   90.00
#
_symmetry.space_group_name_H-M   'P 1'
#
loop_
_entity.id
_entity.type
_entity.pdbx_description
1 polymer ?
#
loop_
_entity_poly.entity_id
_entity_poly.type
_entity_poly.pdbx_seq_one_letter_code
_entity_poly.pdbx_strand_id
1 'polypeptide(L)' 'MTKCYWVIGGEYADPDFRALVPGTGKMIGPFEDESRARTEWTRLTCCPDSNAATRYSIAAESRH' A
#
# COMPACT_ATOMS: atom_id res chain seq x y z
N MET A 1 7.05 -9.48 21.10
CA MET A 1 6.39 -8.48 20.23
C MET A 1 6.49 -8.89 18.78
N THR A 2 5.38 -8.79 18.08
CA THR A 2 5.31 -9.16 16.68
C THR A 2 5.00 -7.91 15.87
N LYS A 3 5.70 -7.72 14.77
CA LYS A 3 5.39 -6.65 13.85
C LYS A 3 4.75 -7.22 12.59
N CYS A 4 3.76 -6.52 12.11
CA CYS A 4 3.12 -6.83 10.83
C CYS A 4 3.25 -5.63 9.92
N TYR A 5 3.38 -5.89 8.63
CA TYR A 5 3.51 -4.86 7.62
C TYR A 5 2.37 -4.99 6.63
N TRP A 6 1.79 -3.86 6.27
CA TRP A 6 0.68 -3.80 5.34
C TRP A 6 1.04 -2.89 4.18
N VAL A 7 0.64 -3.28 2.99
CA VAL A 7 0.72 -2.39 1.83
C VAL A 7 -0.67 -1.82 1.62
N ILE A 8 -0.78 -0.50 1.76
CA ILE A 8 -2.06 0.19 1.65
C ILE A 8 -1.97 1.28 0.60
N GLY A 9 -3.07 1.55 -0.07
CA GLY A 9 -3.11 2.59 -1.07
C GLY A 9 -4.28 2.45 -2.01
N GLY A 10 -4.15 3.09 -3.16
CA GLY A 10 -5.16 3.10 -4.19
C GLY A 10 -5.01 4.32 -5.07
N GLU A 11 -6.05 4.63 -5.82
CA GLU A 11 -6.08 5.79 -6.68
C GLU A 11 -6.61 7.00 -5.89
N TYR A 12 -5.87 8.10 -5.96
CA TYR A 12 -6.25 9.32 -5.25
C TYR A 12 -7.00 10.27 -6.16
N ALA A 13 -8.01 10.92 -5.59
CA ALA A 13 -8.88 11.83 -6.34
C ALA A 13 -8.25 13.21 -6.55
N ASP A 14 -7.25 13.56 -5.74
CA ASP A 14 -6.62 14.88 -5.84
C ASP A 14 -5.10 14.78 -5.96
N PRO A 15 -4.43 15.84 -6.45
CA PRO A 15 -2.98 15.82 -6.63
C PRO A 15 -2.19 15.82 -5.32
N ASP A 16 -2.83 16.12 -4.20
CA ASP A 16 -2.19 16.11 -2.89
C ASP A 16 -2.25 14.75 -2.21
N PHE A 17 -2.87 13.76 -2.85
CA PHE A 17 -3.01 12.40 -2.34
C PHE A 17 -3.68 12.33 -0.97
N ARG A 18 -4.74 13.14 -0.78
CA ARG A 18 -5.47 13.20 0.48
C ARG A 18 -6.73 12.34 0.48
N ALA A 19 -7.36 12.18 -0.67
CA ALA A 19 -8.61 11.46 -0.76
C ALA A 19 -8.52 10.35 -1.79
N LEU A 20 -8.84 9.13 -1.38
CA LEU A 20 -8.90 7.98 -2.28
C LEU A 20 -10.20 7.99 -3.06
N VAL A 21 -10.12 7.60 -4.31
CA VAL A 21 -11.32 7.35 -5.11
C VAL A 21 -12.04 6.13 -4.53
N PRO A 22 -13.35 6.24 -4.24
CA PRO A 22 -14.09 5.10 -3.69
C PRO A 22 -13.97 3.84 -4.55
N GLY A 23 -13.75 2.72 -3.91
CA GLY A 23 -13.62 1.43 -4.57
C GLY A 23 -12.24 1.09 -5.06
N THR A 24 -11.27 2.01 -4.98
CA THR A 24 -9.90 1.74 -5.43
C THR A 24 -8.95 1.39 -4.30
N GLY A 25 -9.33 1.64 -3.06
CA GLY A 25 -8.48 1.37 -1.90
C GLY A 25 -8.15 -0.10 -1.76
N LYS A 26 -6.89 -0.39 -1.47
CA LYS A 26 -6.41 -1.75 -1.25
C LYS A 26 -5.62 -1.84 0.03
N MET A 27 -5.76 -2.96 0.72
CA MET A 27 -4.98 -3.27 1.90
C MET A 27 -4.51 -4.71 1.77
N ILE A 28 -3.22 -4.90 1.65
CA ILE A 28 -2.62 -6.20 1.41
C ILE A 28 -1.71 -6.58 2.55
N GLY A 29 -1.86 -7.76 3.07
CA GLY A 29 -1.09 -8.27 4.19
C GLY A 29 -1.95 -9.11 5.10
N PRO A 30 -1.53 -9.31 6.36
CA PRO A 30 -0.27 -8.80 6.92
C PRO A 30 0.94 -9.60 6.45
N PHE A 31 2.06 -8.92 6.32
CA PHE A 31 3.34 -9.55 6.02
C PHE A 31 4.16 -9.64 7.30
N GLU A 32 4.87 -10.72 7.48
CA GLU A 32 5.65 -10.94 8.69
C GLU A 32 6.95 -10.13 8.70
N ASP A 33 7.47 -9.80 7.53
CA ASP A 33 8.69 -9.02 7.46
C ASP A 33 8.55 -7.90 6.42
N GLU A 34 9.38 -6.88 6.60
CA GLU A 34 9.36 -5.69 5.74
C GLU A 34 9.76 -6.00 4.32
N SER A 35 10.67 -6.96 4.12
CA SER A 35 11.13 -7.33 2.79
C SER A 35 9.98 -7.82 1.91
N ARG A 36 9.09 -8.62 2.49
CA ARG A 36 7.93 -9.13 1.76
C ARG A 36 6.96 -8.03 1.42
N ALA A 37 6.71 -7.14 2.36
CA ALA A 37 5.83 -5.99 2.12
C ALA A 37 6.40 -5.10 1.03
N ARG A 38 7.71 -4.86 1.07
CA ARG A 38 8.38 -4.05 0.06
C ARG A 38 8.34 -4.69 -1.32
N THR A 39 8.48 -6.00 -1.41
CA THR A 39 8.37 -6.72 -2.67
C THR A 39 6.99 -6.54 -3.28
N GLU A 40 5.95 -6.66 -2.46
CA GLU A 40 4.58 -6.46 -2.93
C GLU A 40 4.32 -5.00 -3.31
N TRP A 41 4.83 -4.07 -2.50
CA TRP A 41 4.75 -2.65 -2.80
C TRP A 41 5.39 -2.32 -4.15
N THR A 42 6.57 -2.87 -4.41
CA THR A 42 7.28 -2.66 -5.67
C THR A 42 6.48 -3.21 -6.85
N ARG A 43 5.93 -4.40 -6.68
CA ARG A 43 5.13 -5.03 -7.72
C ARG A 43 3.91 -4.19 -8.07
N LEU A 44 3.22 -3.67 -7.05
CA LEU A 44 2.03 -2.84 -7.25
C LEU A 44 2.38 -1.48 -7.86
N THR A 45 3.49 -0.90 -7.44
CA THR A 45 3.94 0.39 -7.94
C THR A 45 4.36 0.32 -9.41
N CYS A 46 4.97 -0.80 -9.79
CA CYS A 46 5.45 -1.01 -11.18
C CYS A 46 4.40 -1.68 -12.07
N CYS A 47 3.20 -1.91 -11.55
CA CYS A 47 2.13 -2.53 -12.32
C CYS A 47 1.73 -1.65 -13.49
N PRO A 48 1.58 -2.21 -14.71
CA PRO A 48 1.17 -1.40 -15.87
C PRO A 48 -0.22 -0.77 -15.75
N ASP A 49 -1.06 -1.31 -14.85
CA ASP A 49 -2.37 -0.73 -14.58
C ASP A 49 -2.32 0.48 -13.65
N SER A 50 -1.17 0.74 -13.04
CA SER A 50 -1.01 1.91 -12.17
C SER A 50 -0.93 3.18 -13.01
N ASN A 51 -1.57 4.24 -12.54
CA ASN A 51 -1.49 5.55 -13.17
C ASN A 51 -0.83 6.56 -12.23
N ALA A 52 -0.66 7.80 -12.68
CA ALA A 52 0.01 8.83 -11.90
C ALA A 52 -0.71 9.16 -10.58
N ALA A 53 -2.01 8.87 -10.51
CA ALA A 53 -2.80 9.13 -9.30
C ALA A 53 -2.79 7.96 -8.32
N THR A 54 -2.24 6.81 -8.71
CA THR A 54 -2.18 5.62 -7.86
C THR A 54 -0.95 5.66 -6.98
N ARG A 55 -1.14 5.49 -5.68
CA ARG A 55 -0.07 5.49 -4.70
C ARG A 55 -0.26 4.38 -3.68
N TYR A 56 0.85 3.78 -3.28
CA TYR A 56 0.87 2.76 -2.25
C TYR A 56 1.93 3.11 -1.22
N SER A 57 1.71 2.70 0.02
CA SER A 57 2.68 2.88 1.08
C SER A 57 2.68 1.67 1.98
N ILE A 58 3.77 1.52 2.75
CA ILE A 58 3.92 0.42 3.68
C ILE A 58 3.65 0.96 5.08
N ALA A 59 2.71 0.32 5.78
CA ALA A 59 2.39 0.65 7.16
C ALA A 59 2.87 -0.47 8.06
N ALA A 60 3.55 -0.12 9.14
CA ALA A 60 4.01 -1.07 10.13
C ALA A 60 3.08 -1.02 11.35
N GLU A 61 2.71 -2.19 11.84
CA GLU A 61 1.87 -2.33 13.03
C GLU A 61 2.55 -3.24 14.01
N SER A 62 2.65 -2.79 15.26
CA SER A 62 3.19 -3.61 16.33
C SER A 62 2.06 -4.32 17.05
N ARG A 63 2.23 -5.62 17.25
CA ARG A 63 1.25 -6.43 17.98
C ARG A 63 1.90 -7.03 19.21
N HIS A 64 1.16 -7.07 20.27
CA HIS A 64 1.59 -7.65 21.53
C HIS A 64 1.07 -9.06 21.69
#